data_9ba632670cb9fefde248b895588b82f8
#
_entry.id   9ba632670cb9fefde248b895588b82f8
#
_cell.length_a   1.000
_cell.length_b   1.000
_cell.length_c   1.000
_cell.angle_alpha   90.00
_cell.angle_beta   90.00
_cell.angle_gamma   90.00
#
_symmetry.space_group_name_H-M   'P 1'
#
loop_
_entity.id
_entity.type
_entity.pdbx_description
1 polymer ?
#
loop_
_entity_poly.entity_id
_entity_poly.type
_entity_poly.pdbx_seq_one_letter_code
_entity_poly.pdbx_strand_id
1 'polypeptide(L)'
;MPDTPAPTLSSPSTAEEADTEDALLEATRTAFGPRGALARQDSGYRQRPGQQEMAEAIADAIDAQAVLMVDAGTGIGKTFAYLVPALLSGKRVLLSTATRQLQDQLHQRDVPRIRQALGSDAAVAVLKGR
;
A
#
# COMPACT_ATOMS: atom_id res chain seq x y z
N MET A 1 11.73 6.15 -46.83
CA MET A 1 11.77 6.19 -46.09
C MET A 1 11.68 6.03 -45.19
N PRO A 2 11.74 6.00 -44.77
CA PRO A 2 11.67 5.86 -43.91
C PRO A 2 11.63 5.67 -42.88
N ASP A 3 11.72 5.72 -42.60
CA ASP A 3 11.69 5.59 -41.73
C ASP A 3 11.45 5.30 -40.73
N THR A 4 11.41 5.10 -40.26
CA THR A 4 11.02 4.90 -39.51
C THR A 4 11.16 4.54 -38.55
N PRO A 5 10.99 4.63 -37.95
CA PRO A 5 11.14 4.48 -36.93
C PRO A 5 11.10 3.78 -36.03
N ALA A 6 11.17 3.46 -35.95
CA ALA A 6 11.28 2.68 -35.15
C ALA A 6 11.31 2.84 -33.88
N PRO A 7 11.58 3.37 -33.51
CA PRO A 7 11.79 3.47 -32.32
C PRO A 7 11.11 3.02 -31.39
N THR A 8 10.70 3.27 -31.47
CA THR A 8 9.93 2.95 -30.79
C THR A 8 10.06 2.10 -29.87
N LEU A 9 10.44 1.57 -30.07
CA LEU A 9 10.47 0.73 -29.30
C LEU A 9 10.66 0.82 -28.12
N SER A 10 11.22 1.22 -27.84
CA SER A 10 11.64 1.30 -26.66
C SER A 10 10.81 1.54 -25.71
N SER A 11 10.10 2.22 -25.78
CA SER A 11 9.50 2.60 -24.77
C SER A 11 8.45 1.87 -24.23
N PRO A 12 8.01 0.78 -24.63
CA PRO A 12 6.99 0.05 -23.97
C PRO A 12 7.25 -0.12 -22.50
N SER A 13 8.44 -0.42 -22.12
CA SER A 13 8.75 -0.64 -20.73
C SER A 13 8.55 0.60 -19.89
N THR A 14 8.86 1.75 -20.39
CA THR A 14 8.69 2.98 -19.63
C THR A 14 7.22 3.30 -19.39
N ALA A 15 6.39 3.10 -20.38
CA ALA A 15 4.96 3.34 -20.23
C ALA A 15 4.31 2.33 -19.29
N GLU A 16 4.73 1.07 -19.36
CA GLU A 16 4.22 0.05 -18.47
C GLU A 16 4.62 0.31 -17.02
N GLU A 17 5.84 0.76 -16.79
CA GLU A 17 6.31 1.10 -15.46
C GLU A 17 5.52 2.27 -14.90
N ALA A 18 5.28 3.28 -15.68
CA ALA A 18 4.51 4.44 -15.25
C ALA A 18 3.06 4.04 -14.92
N ASP A 19 2.44 3.23 -15.75
CA ASP A 19 1.08 2.76 -15.51
C ASP A 19 1.01 1.91 -14.24
N THR A 20 2.03 1.10 -13.97
CA THR A 20 2.08 0.25 -12.78
C THR A 20 2.22 1.10 -11.52
N GLU A 21 3.08 2.12 -11.56
CA GLU A 21 3.26 3.02 -10.44
C GLU A 21 1.97 3.78 -10.15
N ASP A 22 1.33 4.31 -11.20
CA ASP A 22 0.07 5.00 -11.06
C ASP A 22 -1.02 4.07 -10.55
N ALA A 23 -0.99 2.80 -10.94
CA ALA A 23 -2.00 1.84 -10.51
C ALA A 23 -1.99 1.62 -9.00
N LEU A 24 -0.82 1.47 -8.38
CA LEU A 24 -0.75 1.31 -6.94
C LEU A 24 -1.21 2.56 -6.20
N LEU A 25 -0.78 3.73 -6.66
CA LEU A 25 -1.19 4.99 -6.06
C LEU A 25 -2.71 5.17 -6.16
N GLU A 26 -3.27 4.92 -7.32
CA GLU A 26 -4.71 5.05 -7.53
C GLU A 26 -5.49 4.02 -6.71
N ALA A 27 -5.02 2.77 -6.64
CA ALA A 27 -5.66 1.75 -5.83
C ALA A 27 -5.64 2.14 -4.35
N THR A 28 -4.53 2.72 -3.89
CA THR A 28 -4.40 3.19 -2.52
C THR A 28 -5.37 4.33 -2.24
N ARG A 29 -5.44 5.31 -3.13
CA ARG A 29 -6.38 6.42 -2.99
C ARG A 29 -7.82 5.94 -2.94
N THR A 30 -8.16 5.00 -3.82
CA THR A 30 -9.50 4.46 -3.88
C THR A 30 -9.86 3.73 -2.59
N ALA A 31 -8.94 2.93 -2.05
CA ALA A 31 -9.18 2.16 -0.84
C ALA A 31 -9.52 3.08 0.35
N PHE A 32 -8.89 4.23 0.44
CA PHE A 32 -9.15 5.18 1.52
C PHE A 32 -10.29 6.16 1.21
N GLY A 33 -10.82 6.13 0.01
CA GLY A 33 -11.85 7.07 -0.40
C GLY A 33 -13.23 6.75 0.17
N PRO A 34 -14.21 7.63 -0.05
CA PRO A 34 -15.54 7.47 0.55
C PRO A 34 -16.32 6.27 0.02
N ARG A 35 -15.95 5.76 -1.15
CA ARG A 35 -16.55 4.57 -1.73
C ARG A 35 -15.57 3.42 -1.81
N GLY A 36 -14.48 3.52 -1.07
CA GLY A 36 -13.43 2.53 -1.12
C GLY A 36 -13.70 1.32 -0.27
N ALA A 37 -12.76 0.39 -0.31
CA ALA A 37 -12.87 -0.88 0.39
C ALA A 37 -13.00 -0.70 1.90
N LEU A 38 -12.27 0.23 2.48
CA LEU A 38 -12.33 0.46 3.91
C LEU A 38 -13.69 1.01 4.34
N ALA A 39 -14.24 1.92 3.57
CA ALA A 39 -15.55 2.50 3.86
C ALA A 39 -16.67 1.47 3.70
N ARG A 40 -16.55 0.59 2.73
CA ARG A 40 -17.54 -0.47 2.52
C ARG A 40 -17.52 -1.51 3.63
N GLN A 41 -16.33 -1.78 4.18
CA GLN A 41 -16.17 -2.80 5.21
C GLN A 41 -16.62 -2.32 6.58
N ASP A 42 -16.46 -1.04 6.86
CA ASP A 42 -16.70 -0.47 8.19
C ASP A 42 -17.54 0.79 8.07
N SER A 43 -18.78 0.73 8.56
CA SER A 43 -19.69 1.88 8.51
C SER A 43 -19.20 3.04 9.34
N GLY A 44 -18.33 2.80 10.31
CA GLY A 44 -17.74 3.85 11.14
C GLY A 44 -16.50 4.47 10.56
N TYR A 45 -16.09 4.02 9.37
CA TYR A 45 -14.87 4.52 8.73
C TYR A 45 -14.98 6.01 8.42
N ARG A 46 -13.94 6.75 8.73
CA ARG A 46 -13.84 8.16 8.39
C ARG A 46 -12.53 8.43 7.67
N GLN A 47 -12.58 9.24 6.63
CA GLN A 47 -11.39 9.67 5.96
C GLN A 47 -10.55 10.55 6.89
N ARG A 48 -9.26 10.31 6.91
CA ARG A 48 -8.30 11.10 7.68
C ARG A 48 -7.21 11.55 6.72
N PRO A 49 -7.10 12.86 6.45
CA PRO A 49 -6.14 13.35 5.45
C PRO A 49 -4.71 12.90 5.72
N GLY A 50 -4.25 12.96 6.96
CA GLY A 50 -2.90 12.52 7.29
C GLY A 50 -2.66 11.04 7.02
N GLN A 51 -3.66 10.21 7.27
CA GLN A 51 -3.58 8.78 7.00
C GLN A 51 -3.46 8.49 5.50
N GLN A 52 -4.29 9.12 4.70
CA GLN A 52 -4.27 8.94 3.25
C GLN A 52 -2.96 9.47 2.65
N GLU A 53 -2.52 10.63 3.09
CA GLU A 53 -1.27 11.22 2.66
C GLU A 53 -0.09 10.30 2.91
N MET A 54 -0.03 9.71 4.11
CA MET A 54 1.00 8.74 4.45
C MET A 54 0.91 7.50 3.57
N ALA A 55 -0.30 6.99 3.35
CA ALA A 55 -0.50 5.81 2.52
C ALA A 55 -0.04 6.06 1.08
N GLU A 56 -0.35 7.22 0.53
CA GLU A 56 0.08 7.56 -0.83
C GLU A 56 1.60 7.69 -0.94
N ALA A 57 2.23 8.29 0.06
CA ALA A 57 3.68 8.38 0.08
C ALA A 57 4.34 7.00 0.17
N ILE A 58 3.74 6.10 0.94
CA ILE A 58 4.24 4.73 1.05
C ILE A 58 4.06 3.98 -0.27
N ALA A 59 2.92 4.16 -0.94
CA ALA A 59 2.70 3.56 -2.25
C ALA A 59 3.77 3.99 -3.25
N ASP A 60 4.06 5.27 -3.30
CA ASP A 60 5.12 5.79 -4.17
C ASP A 60 6.49 5.22 -3.81
N ALA A 61 6.79 5.12 -2.52
CA ALA A 61 8.07 4.58 -2.09
C ALA A 61 8.21 3.10 -2.44
N ILE A 62 7.14 2.32 -2.33
CA ILE A 62 7.15 0.91 -2.70
C ILE A 62 7.45 0.76 -4.19
N ASP A 63 6.77 1.52 -5.03
CA ASP A 63 6.99 1.44 -6.47
C ASP A 63 8.38 1.91 -6.88
N ALA A 64 8.88 2.95 -6.24
CA ALA A 64 10.21 3.48 -6.54
C ALA A 64 11.33 2.68 -5.86
N GLN A 65 10.99 1.73 -4.99
CA GLN A 65 11.96 1.01 -4.17
C GLN A 65 12.84 1.98 -3.39
N ALA A 66 12.22 3.03 -2.88
CA ALA A 66 12.90 4.12 -2.21
C ALA A 66 12.81 3.99 -0.70
N VAL A 67 13.64 4.76 -0.02
CA VAL A 67 13.56 4.89 1.43
C VAL A 67 12.64 6.07 1.74
N LEU A 68 11.71 5.87 2.65
CA LEU A 68 10.80 6.92 3.08
C LEU A 68 10.84 7.03 4.60
N MET A 69 11.01 8.23 5.09
CA MET A 69 10.90 8.51 6.52
C MET A 69 9.65 9.32 6.76
N VAL A 70 8.82 8.88 7.70
CA VAL A 70 7.56 9.54 8.00
C VAL A 70 7.50 9.88 9.48
N ASP A 71 7.20 11.12 9.76
CA ASP A 71 6.89 11.55 11.12
C ASP A 71 5.39 11.79 11.19
N ALA A 72 4.70 10.88 11.82
CA ALA A 72 3.24 10.92 11.88
C ALA A 72 2.78 10.87 13.32
N GLY A 73 1.90 11.78 13.67
CA GLY A 73 1.34 11.83 15.01
C GLY A 73 0.45 10.63 15.31
N THR A 74 0.16 10.45 16.59
CA THR A 74 -0.79 9.42 17.02
C THR A 74 -2.18 9.79 16.52
N GLY A 75 -3.03 8.79 16.32
CA GLY A 75 -4.42 9.01 15.94
C GLY A 75 -4.68 9.14 14.45
N ILE A 76 -3.66 9.08 13.61
CA ILE A 76 -3.90 9.13 12.16
C ILE A 76 -4.13 7.75 11.54
N GLY A 77 -3.99 6.68 12.32
CA GLY A 77 -4.19 5.34 11.79
C GLY A 77 -3.03 4.84 10.97
N LYS A 78 -1.84 4.90 11.53
CA LYS A 78 -0.60 4.51 10.82
C LYS A 78 -0.65 3.09 10.30
N THR A 79 -1.22 2.16 11.06
CA THR A 79 -1.27 0.76 10.67
C THR A 79 -1.97 0.58 9.33
N PHE A 80 -3.11 1.20 9.16
CA PHE A 80 -3.84 1.13 7.89
C PHE A 80 -3.04 1.82 6.79
N ALA A 81 -2.41 2.93 7.11
CA ALA A 81 -1.67 3.71 6.11
C ALA A 81 -0.53 2.92 5.47
N TYR A 82 0.15 2.05 6.22
CA TYR A 82 1.21 1.26 5.61
C TYR A 82 0.75 -0.13 5.16
N LEU A 83 -0.25 -0.73 5.80
CA LEU A 83 -0.73 -2.06 5.40
C LEU A 83 -1.48 -2.04 4.07
N VAL A 84 -2.28 -1.02 3.83
CA VAL A 84 -3.08 -0.97 2.60
C VAL A 84 -2.20 -0.96 1.36
N PRO A 85 -1.26 -0.02 1.20
CA PRO A 85 -0.41 -0.08 0.00
C PRO A 85 0.47 -1.31 -0.04
N ALA A 86 0.94 -1.82 1.11
CA ALA A 86 1.74 -3.03 1.14
C ALA A 86 0.97 -4.23 0.59
N LEU A 87 -0.27 -4.41 1.02
CA LEU A 87 -1.09 -5.53 0.54
C LEU A 87 -1.53 -5.33 -0.91
N LEU A 88 -1.79 -4.11 -1.33
CA LEU A 88 -2.19 -3.82 -2.70
C LEU A 88 -1.04 -3.95 -3.69
N SER A 89 0.20 -3.81 -3.23
CA SER A 89 1.35 -3.79 -4.13
C SER A 89 1.63 -5.13 -4.81
N GLY A 90 1.19 -6.22 -4.22
CA GLY A 90 1.52 -7.55 -4.72
C GLY A 90 2.97 -7.93 -4.54
N LYS A 91 3.76 -7.09 -3.88
CA LYS A 91 5.18 -7.33 -3.66
C LYS A 91 5.42 -7.97 -2.31
N ARG A 92 6.61 -8.56 -2.16
CA ARG A 92 7.02 -9.10 -0.88
C ARG A 92 7.42 -7.94 0.04
N VAL A 93 6.76 -7.84 1.18
CA VAL A 93 6.98 -6.74 2.12
C VAL A 93 7.30 -7.31 3.49
N LEU A 94 8.30 -6.74 4.13
CA LEU A 94 8.66 -7.09 5.50
C LEU A 94 8.28 -5.91 6.41
N LEU A 95 7.46 -6.22 7.42
CA LEU A 95 7.07 -5.22 8.42
C LEU A 95 7.74 -5.56 9.75
N SER A 96 8.44 -4.60 10.31
CA SER A 96 9.14 -4.76 11.58
C SER A 96 8.44 -3.93 12.66
N THR A 97 8.20 -4.55 13.80
CA THR A 97 7.56 -3.87 14.93
C THR A 97 8.44 -3.95 16.16
N ALA A 98 8.29 -2.99 17.06
CA ALA A 98 9.15 -2.85 18.21
C ALA A 98 8.86 -3.88 19.32
N THR A 99 7.61 -4.35 19.43
CA THR A 99 7.21 -5.25 20.51
C THR A 99 6.45 -6.44 19.99
N ARG A 100 6.46 -7.52 20.79
CA ARG A 100 5.67 -8.71 20.47
C ARG A 100 4.19 -8.43 20.51
N GLN A 101 3.76 -7.58 21.43
CA GLN A 101 2.36 -7.21 21.54
C GLN A 101 1.86 -6.54 20.27
N LEU A 102 2.62 -5.59 19.74
CA LEU A 102 2.27 -4.93 18.49
C LEU A 102 2.29 -5.91 17.32
N GLN A 103 3.26 -6.83 17.31
CA GLN A 103 3.35 -7.84 16.26
C GLN A 103 2.12 -8.74 16.28
N ASP A 104 1.72 -9.21 17.45
CA ASP A 104 0.55 -10.08 17.58
C ASP A 104 -0.73 -9.35 17.18
N GLN A 105 -0.88 -8.11 17.61
CA GLN A 105 -2.03 -7.30 17.24
C GLN A 105 -2.11 -7.10 15.75
N LEU A 106 -0.99 -6.80 15.12
CA LEU A 106 -0.92 -6.61 13.69
C LEU A 106 -1.32 -7.89 12.94
N HIS A 107 -0.70 -9.01 13.32
CA HIS A 107 -0.91 -10.27 12.62
C HIS A 107 -2.30 -10.87 12.86
N GLN A 108 -2.79 -10.81 14.10
CA GLN A 108 -4.03 -11.47 14.47
C GLN A 108 -5.28 -10.63 14.24
N ARG A 109 -5.14 -9.32 14.25
CA ARG A 109 -6.29 -8.42 14.16
C ARG A 109 -6.26 -7.54 12.92
N ASP A 110 -5.19 -6.78 12.75
CA ASP A 110 -5.17 -5.73 11.73
C ASP A 110 -5.01 -6.28 10.31
N VAL A 111 -4.07 -7.19 10.11
CA VAL A 111 -3.84 -7.78 8.78
C VAL A 111 -5.05 -8.54 8.28
N PRO A 112 -5.67 -9.45 9.06
CA PRO A 112 -6.86 -10.14 8.57
C PRO A 112 -8.00 -9.20 8.22
N ARG A 113 -8.19 -8.16 9.03
CA ARG A 113 -9.25 -7.19 8.82
C ARG A 113 -9.06 -6.42 7.51
N ILE A 114 -7.84 -5.96 7.28
CA ILE A 114 -7.53 -5.20 6.06
C ILE A 114 -7.55 -6.10 4.84
N ARG A 115 -7.02 -7.33 4.96
CA ARG A 115 -7.08 -8.30 3.86
C ARG A 115 -8.52 -8.56 3.44
N GLN A 116 -9.40 -8.72 4.40
CA GLN A 116 -10.81 -8.95 4.11
C GLN A 116 -11.42 -7.74 3.43
N ALA A 117 -11.14 -6.55 3.93
CA ALA A 117 -11.65 -5.32 3.34
C ALA A 117 -11.20 -5.14 1.90
N LEU A 118 -9.94 -5.43 1.61
CA LEU A 118 -9.37 -5.27 0.28
C LEU A 118 -9.64 -6.44 -0.65
N GLY A 119 -10.18 -7.55 -0.13
CA GLY A 119 -10.33 -8.76 -0.91
C GLY A 119 -8.98 -9.35 -1.32
N SER A 120 -7.95 -9.17 -0.49
CA SER A 120 -6.62 -9.63 -0.80
C SER A 120 -6.41 -11.08 -0.37
N ASP A 121 -5.72 -11.85 -1.20
CA ASP A 121 -5.33 -13.21 -0.90
C ASP A 121 -3.84 -13.32 -0.57
N ALA A 122 -3.20 -12.21 -0.27
CA ALA A 122 -1.77 -12.19 0.03
C ALA A 122 -1.45 -13.13 1.20
N ALA A 123 -0.39 -13.90 1.05
CA ALA A 123 0.10 -14.77 2.12
C ALA A 123 0.85 -13.93 3.15
N VAL A 124 0.59 -14.21 4.43
CA VAL A 124 1.21 -13.46 5.52
C VAL A 124 1.79 -14.45 6.53
N ALA A 125 3.00 -14.19 6.97
CA ALA A 125 3.68 -15.01 7.97
C ALA A 125 4.32 -14.12 9.02
N VAL A 126 4.49 -14.66 10.21
CA VAL A 126 5.14 -13.97 11.31
C VAL A 126 6.50 -14.59 11.58
N LEU A 127 7.51 -13.73 11.68
CA LEU A 127 8.84 -14.12 12.11
C LEU A 127 9.07 -13.51 13.48
N LYS A 128 9.07 -14.37 14.51
CA LYS A 128 9.27 -13.87 15.86
C LYS A 128 10.74 -13.95 16.21
N GLY A 129 11.25 -12.86 16.77
CA GLY A 129 12.57 -12.84 17.34
C GLY A 129 12.60 -13.55 18.68
N ARG A 130 13.75 -13.71 19.19
CA ARG A 130 13.94 -14.33 20.50
C ARG A 130 13.70 -13.33 21.63
#